data_8a511e0a08cc18bf6d9ec4903cd2b495
#
_entry.id   8a511e0a08cc18bf6d9ec4903cd2b495
#
_cell.length_a   1.000
_cell.length_b   1.000
_cell.length_c   1.000
_cell.angle_alpha   90.00
_cell.angle_beta   90.00
_cell.angle_gamma   90.00
#
_symmetry.space_group_name_H-M   'P 1'
#
loop_
_entity.id
_entity.type
_entity.pdbx_description
1 polymer ?
#
loop_
_entity_poly.entity_id
_entity_poly.type
_entity_poly.pdbx_seq_one_letter_code
_entity_poly.pdbx_strand_id
1 'polypeptide(L)' 'KLKRAPARLVICLDNKGYSVSLEKRKIYLAISDTDALKHGQVRVIDESGEDYLYPKSLFLLITVPQSVRKAILEAA' A
#
# COMPACT_ATOMS: atom_id res chain seq x y z
N LYS A 1 -13.32 3.12 19.20
CA LYS A 1 -12.26 2.99 18.24
C LYS A 1 -12.74 3.11 16.81
N LEU A 2 -12.04 3.82 16.02
CA LEU A 2 -12.42 4.00 14.63
C LEU A 2 -12.43 2.68 13.88
N LYS A 3 -13.46 2.52 13.08
CA LYS A 3 -13.48 1.43 12.16
C LYS A 3 -12.49 1.71 11.03
N ARG A 4 -11.66 0.75 10.78
CA ARG A 4 -10.62 0.91 9.81
C ARG A 4 -11.10 0.49 8.42
N ALA A 5 -10.73 1.24 7.40
CA ALA A 5 -11.01 0.84 6.03
C ALA A 5 -10.25 -0.44 5.73
N PRO A 6 -10.80 -1.31 4.86
CA PRO A 6 -10.09 -2.52 4.48
C PRO A 6 -8.72 -2.20 3.90
N ALA A 7 -7.73 -2.96 4.32
CA ALA A 7 -6.37 -2.81 3.82
C ALA A 7 -6.08 -3.91 2.80
N ARG A 8 -5.29 -3.57 1.80
CA ARG A 8 -4.88 -4.51 0.77
C ARG A 8 -3.37 -4.51 0.68
N LEU A 9 -2.82 -5.61 0.19
CA LEU A 9 -1.38 -5.70 0.00
C LEU A 9 -1.05 -5.28 -1.41
N VAL A 10 -0.05 -4.39 -1.53
CA VAL A 10 0.45 -3.95 -2.83
C VAL A 10 1.96 -4.08 -2.82
N ILE A 11 2.54 -4.34 -3.99
CA ILE A 11 3.98 -4.38 -4.13
C ILE A 11 4.41 -3.15 -4.93
N CYS A 12 5.47 -2.51 -4.47
CA CYS A 12 6.01 -1.34 -5.15
C CYS A 12 6.82 -1.79 -6.37
N LEU A 13 6.36 -1.39 -7.55
CA LEU A 13 7.04 -1.74 -8.79
C LEU A 13 8.09 -0.71 -9.16
N ASP A 14 7.86 0.54 -8.78
CA ASP A 14 8.74 1.64 -9.14
C ASP A 14 8.62 2.71 -8.07
N ASN A 15 9.76 3.28 -7.70
CA ASN A 15 9.78 4.32 -6.67
C ASN A 15 10.39 5.62 -7.20
N LYS A 16 10.42 5.79 -8.51
CA LYS A 16 11.00 6.97 -9.12
C LYS A 16 10.32 8.22 -8.59
N GLY A 17 11.10 9.13 -8.04
CA GLY A 17 10.58 10.34 -7.42
C GLY A 17 10.21 10.18 -5.96
N TYR A 18 10.23 8.95 -5.43
CA TYR A 18 9.80 8.67 -4.06
C TYR A 18 10.76 7.74 -3.32
N SER A 19 12.04 7.77 -3.68
CA SER A 19 13.00 6.81 -3.13
C SER A 19 13.21 6.95 -1.64
N VAL A 20 12.84 8.10 -1.06
CA VAL A 20 12.97 8.31 0.39
C VAL A 20 11.85 7.57 1.14
N SER A 21 10.68 7.47 0.54
CA SER A 21 9.51 6.91 1.22
C SER A 21 9.07 5.54 0.71
N LEU A 22 9.61 5.08 -0.42
CA LEU A 22 9.24 3.80 -1.01
C LEU A 22 10.48 3.02 -1.45
N GLU A 23 10.46 1.70 -1.23
CA GLU A 23 11.47 0.79 -1.75
C GLU A 23 10.87 -0.08 -2.83
N LYS A 24 11.59 -0.26 -3.92
CA LYS A 24 11.15 -1.15 -4.98
C LYS A 24 11.07 -2.58 -4.48
N ARG A 25 10.08 -3.31 -4.95
CA ARG A 25 9.85 -4.73 -4.66
C ARG A 25 9.43 -5.00 -3.23
N LYS A 26 9.13 -3.96 -2.47
CA LYS A 26 8.66 -4.13 -1.11
C LYS A 26 7.13 -4.13 -1.09
N ILE A 27 6.58 -4.87 -0.14
CA ILE A 27 5.13 -4.97 0.04
C ILE A 27 4.69 -3.91 1.04
N TYR A 28 3.63 -3.18 0.67
CA TYR A 28 3.04 -2.16 1.53
C TYR A 28 1.56 -2.43 1.71
N LEU A 29 0.99 -1.77 2.71
CA LEU A 29 -0.45 -1.79 2.94
C LEU A 29 -1.08 -0.59 2.24
N ALA A 30 -2.12 -0.85 1.46
CA ALA A 30 -2.91 0.19 0.83
C ALA A 30 -4.26 0.25 1.52
N ILE A 31 -4.68 1.45 1.88
CA ILE A 31 -5.95 1.67 2.56
C ILE A 31 -6.99 1.99 1.48
N SER A 32 -8.16 1.39 1.61
CA SER A 32 -9.24 1.64 0.66
C SER A 32 -9.59 3.13 0.63
N ASP A 33 -9.57 3.70 -0.57
CA ASP A 33 -9.90 5.11 -0.77
C ASP A 33 -10.44 5.24 -2.19
N THR A 34 -11.75 5.11 -2.32
CA THR A 34 -12.38 5.11 -3.63
C THR A 34 -12.21 6.43 -4.35
N ASP A 35 -12.14 7.52 -3.60
CA ASP A 35 -11.96 8.83 -4.20
C ASP A 35 -10.58 8.96 -4.83
N ALA A 36 -9.57 8.48 -4.13
CA ALA A 36 -8.20 8.47 -4.66
C ALA A 36 -8.13 7.64 -5.93
N LEU A 37 -8.77 6.47 -5.94
CA LEU A 37 -8.74 5.59 -7.11
C LEU A 37 -9.36 6.24 -8.33
N LYS A 38 -10.38 7.07 -8.13
CA LYS A 38 -11.00 7.80 -9.24
C LYS A 38 -10.01 8.76 -9.90
N HIS A 39 -8.99 9.16 -9.18
CA HIS A 39 -7.99 10.09 -9.69
C HIS A 39 -6.67 9.40 -10.01
N GLY A 40 -6.69 8.07 -10.14
CA GLY A 40 -5.49 7.32 -10.49
C GLY A 40 -4.47 7.24 -9.38
N GLN A 41 -4.92 7.40 -8.13
CA GLN A 41 -4.05 7.37 -6.97
C GLN A 41 -4.45 6.27 -6.01
N VAL A 42 -3.51 5.87 -5.17
CA VAL A 42 -3.76 4.88 -4.14
C VAL A 42 -3.17 5.40 -2.83
N ARG A 43 -3.85 5.12 -1.71
CA ARG A 43 -3.40 5.55 -0.40
C ARG A 43 -2.59 4.43 0.22
N VAL A 44 -1.31 4.67 0.44
CA VAL A 44 -0.36 3.65 0.88
C VAL A 44 0.32 4.09 2.16
N ILE A 45 0.47 3.16 3.10
CA ILE A 45 1.29 3.41 4.29
C ILE A 45 2.72 3.14 3.89
N ASP A 46 3.53 4.20 3.84
CA ASP A 46 4.89 4.11 3.32
C ASP A 46 5.93 3.88 4.43
N GLU A 47 7.20 4.10 4.11
CA GLU A 47 8.28 3.84 5.06
C GLU A 47 8.21 4.73 6.30
N SER A 48 7.51 5.85 6.22
CA SER A 48 7.33 6.72 7.38
C SER A 48 6.33 6.17 8.39
N GLY A 49 5.54 5.17 7.99
CA GLY A 49 4.48 4.62 8.81
C GLY A 49 3.17 5.39 8.69
N GLU A 50 3.14 6.45 7.90
CA GLU A 50 1.94 7.23 7.66
C GLU A 50 1.44 6.98 6.24
N ASP A 51 0.17 7.33 6.02
CA ASP A 51 -0.44 7.09 4.73
C ASP A 51 -0.39 8.35 3.87
N TYR A 52 -0.03 8.14 2.60
CA TYR A 52 0.02 9.21 1.62
C TYR A 52 -0.54 8.70 0.29
N LEU A 53 -0.93 9.63 -0.56
CA LEU A 53 -1.43 9.29 -1.88
C LEU A 53 -0.26 9.20 -2.86
N TYR A 54 -0.24 8.12 -3.62
CA TYR A 54 0.77 7.87 -4.64
C TYR A 54 0.12 7.54 -5.96
N PRO A 55 0.81 7.74 -7.08
CA PRO A 55 0.28 7.27 -8.36
C PRO A 55 0.04 5.77 -8.32
N LYS A 56 -1.12 5.35 -8.76
CA LYS A 56 -1.49 3.94 -8.75
C LYS A 56 -0.54 3.10 -9.59
N SER A 57 0.04 3.70 -10.63
CA SER A 57 0.93 2.99 -11.54
C SER A 57 2.21 2.49 -10.89
N LEU A 58 2.55 3.01 -9.70
CA LEU A 58 3.75 2.55 -8.99
C LEU A 58 3.56 1.21 -8.29
N PHE A 59 2.34 0.73 -8.21
CA PHE A 59 2.03 -0.44 -7.39
C PHE A 59 1.25 -1.50 -8.15
N LEU A 60 1.37 -2.72 -7.68
CA LEU A 60 0.57 -3.84 -8.17
C LEU A 60 -0.13 -4.45 -6.98
N LEU A 61 -1.45 -4.61 -7.09
CA LEU A 61 -2.24 -5.30 -6.07
C LEU A 61 -1.86 -6.77 -6.08
N ILE A 62 -1.57 -7.32 -4.90
CA ILE A 62 -1.24 -8.73 -4.79
C ILE A 62 -2.25 -9.43 -3.91
N THR A 63 -2.48 -10.71 -4.22
CA THR A 63 -3.36 -11.56 -3.45
C THR A 63 -2.54 -12.74 -2.95
N VAL A 64 -2.61 -13.00 -1.65
CA VAL A 64 -1.85 -14.08 -1.03
C VAL A 64 -2.80 -14.91 -0.17
N PRO A 65 -2.42 -16.16 0.16
CA PRO A 65 -3.22 -16.96 1.09
C PRO A 65 -3.42 -16.25 2.42
N GLN A 66 -4.51 -16.55 3.08
CA GLN A 66 -4.87 -15.89 4.33
C GLN A 66 -3.77 -15.98 5.39
N SER A 67 -3.12 -17.13 5.50
CA SER A 67 -2.06 -17.29 6.48
C SER A 67 -0.87 -16.39 6.19
N VAL A 68 -0.53 -16.22 4.91
CA VAL A 68 0.56 -15.34 4.50
C VAL A 68 0.18 -13.89 4.75
N ARG A 69 -1.05 -13.51 4.40
CA ARG A 69 -1.55 -12.17 4.63
C ARG A 69 -1.48 -11.81 6.11
N LYS A 70 -1.92 -12.72 6.96
CA LYS A 70 -1.90 -12.49 8.39
C LYS A 70 -0.47 -12.29 8.90
N ALA A 71 0.47 -13.10 8.42
CA ALA A 71 1.86 -12.98 8.83
C ALA A 71 2.44 -11.63 8.41
N ILE A 72 2.13 -11.16 7.20
CA ILE A 72 2.61 -9.88 6.72
C ILE A 72 2.04 -8.75 7.56
N LEU A 73 0.74 -8.79 7.87
CA LEU A 73 0.10 -7.75 8.65
C LEU A 73 0.65 -7.69 10.07
N GLU A 74 0.97 -8.84 10.64
CA GLU A 74 1.52 -8.90 12.00
C GLU A 74 2.97 -8.45 12.06
N ALA A 75 3.69 -8.57 10.95
CA ALA A 75 5.08 -8.16 10.88
C ALA A 75 5.23 -6.64 10.70
N ALA A 76 4.16 -5.99 10.30
CA ALA A 76 4.22 -4.55 9.98
C ALA A 76 4.29 -3.67 11.23
#